data_78765528d55dc48fac1b13c65e5c008d
#
_entry.id   78765528d55dc48fac1b13c65e5c008d
#
_cell.length_a   1.000
_cell.length_b   1.000
_cell.length_c   1.000
_cell.angle_alpha   90.00
_cell.angle_beta   90.00
_cell.angle_gamma   90.00
#
_symmetry.space_group_name_H-M   'P 1'
#
loop_
_entity.id
_entity.type
_entity.pdbx_description
1 polymer ?
#
loop_
_entity_poly.entity_id
_entity_poly.type
_entity_poly.pdbx_seq_one_letter_code
_entity_poly.pdbx_strand_id
1 'polypeptide(L)'
;LHTTAGYLLGANLSFKYIFGIRDDDIHWCTADVGWITGHTYILYGPLSNGITTVMFEGVPTYPDPSRFWKVCDQHKVNIFYTAPTAIRALIAQGDKYLESTSRDSIRVLGTVGEPINPDVWEWYYQKVGKSNCEVVDTWWQTETGSVLISPIAGVTPKKPGSATLPFFGVKPSLVDSDGKELKGCLL
;
A
#
# COMPACT_ATOMS: atom_id res chain seq x y z
N LEU A 1 18.98 -0.69 -13.99
CA LEU A 1 19.41 0.66 -13.65
C LEU A 1 18.26 1.65 -13.89
N HIS A 2 18.07 2.58 -12.95
CA HIS A 2 17.14 3.70 -13.09
C HIS A 2 17.92 5.00 -13.20
N THR A 3 17.43 5.94 -14.01
CA THR A 3 17.93 7.30 -13.95
C THR A 3 17.35 8.00 -12.71
N THR A 4 18.11 8.92 -12.12
CA THR A 4 17.65 9.67 -10.92
C THR A 4 16.32 10.39 -11.17
N ALA A 5 16.22 11.11 -12.29
CA ALA A 5 15.01 11.85 -12.63
C ALA A 5 13.81 10.91 -12.93
N GLY A 6 14.03 9.85 -13.71
CA GLY A 6 12.96 8.90 -14.05
C GLY A 6 12.42 8.15 -12.83
N TYR A 7 13.32 7.72 -11.93
CA TYR A 7 12.92 7.06 -10.68
C TYR A 7 12.11 8.01 -9.79
N LEU A 8 12.60 9.23 -9.55
CA LEU A 8 11.91 10.20 -8.70
C LEU A 8 10.55 10.59 -9.27
N LEU A 9 10.45 10.77 -10.59
CA LEU A 9 9.18 11.07 -11.25
C LEU A 9 8.17 9.92 -11.08
N GLY A 10 8.62 8.68 -11.27
CA GLY A 10 7.80 7.48 -11.06
C GLY A 10 7.30 7.36 -9.62
N ALA A 11 8.19 7.55 -8.64
CA ALA A 11 7.85 7.54 -7.21
C ALA A 11 6.85 8.65 -6.85
N ASN A 12 7.09 9.87 -7.35
CA ASN A 12 6.23 11.03 -7.10
C ASN A 12 4.82 10.82 -7.66
N LEU A 13 4.70 10.50 -8.96
CA LEU A 13 3.41 10.35 -9.63
C LEU A 13 2.61 9.17 -9.11
N SER A 14 3.26 8.01 -8.91
CA SER A 14 2.56 6.83 -8.39
C SER A 14 2.04 7.09 -6.98
N PHE A 15 2.85 7.69 -6.11
CA PHE A 15 2.39 8.06 -4.76
C PHE A 15 1.20 9.02 -4.81
N LYS A 16 1.31 10.08 -5.61
CA LYS A 16 0.29 11.12 -5.73
C LYS A 16 -1.07 10.55 -6.16
N TYR A 17 -1.10 9.80 -7.23
CA TYR A 17 -2.35 9.37 -7.85
C TYR A 17 -2.92 8.11 -7.22
N ILE A 18 -2.10 7.10 -6.91
CA ILE A 18 -2.59 5.82 -6.36
C ILE A 18 -3.24 6.04 -4.99
N PHE A 19 -2.58 6.81 -4.12
CA PHE A 19 -3.11 7.09 -2.78
C PHE A 19 -4.08 8.29 -2.74
N GLY A 20 -4.23 9.03 -3.85
CA GLY A 20 -5.10 10.20 -3.93
C GLY A 20 -4.80 11.18 -2.80
N ILE A 21 -3.53 11.59 -2.69
CA ILE A 21 -3.02 12.38 -1.55
C ILE A 21 -3.71 13.74 -1.42
N ARG A 22 -3.75 14.25 -0.19
CA ARG A 22 -4.22 15.58 0.19
C ARG A 22 -3.10 16.32 0.92
N ASP A 23 -3.10 17.62 0.91
CA ASP A 23 -2.00 18.45 1.42
C ASP A 23 -1.64 18.17 2.89
N ASP A 24 -2.64 17.84 3.72
CA ASP A 24 -2.45 17.58 5.16
C ASP A 24 -2.34 16.09 5.51
N ASP A 25 -2.22 15.20 4.53
CA ASP A 25 -2.12 13.77 4.80
C ASP A 25 -0.83 13.42 5.55
N ILE A 26 -0.99 12.50 6.48
CA ILE A 26 0.12 11.81 7.16
C ILE A 26 0.16 10.39 6.63
N HIS A 27 1.27 10.06 6.00
CA HIS A 27 1.52 8.75 5.42
C HIS A 27 2.39 7.90 6.34
N TRP A 28 2.04 6.63 6.46
CA TRP A 28 2.89 5.66 7.13
C TRP A 28 3.01 4.37 6.32
N CYS A 29 4.22 4.10 5.85
CA CYS A 29 4.60 2.83 5.26
C CYS A 29 5.43 2.05 6.29
N THR A 30 5.06 0.80 6.55
CA THR A 30 5.74 -0.05 7.55
C THR A 30 6.88 -0.88 6.97
N ALA A 31 7.25 -0.66 5.71
CA ALA A 31 8.38 -1.35 5.09
C ALA A 31 9.70 -0.95 5.75
N ASP A 32 10.68 -1.84 5.64
CA ASP A 32 12.05 -1.54 6.05
C ASP A 32 12.70 -0.58 5.06
N VAL A 33 13.42 0.42 5.57
CA VAL A 33 14.13 1.41 4.73
C VAL A 33 15.28 0.81 3.91
N GLY A 34 15.72 -0.40 4.24
CA GLY A 34 16.70 -1.17 3.47
C GLY A 34 16.15 -1.80 2.20
N TRP A 35 14.82 -1.80 2.00
CA TRP A 35 14.16 -2.31 0.82
C TRP A 35 13.68 -1.18 -0.10
N ILE A 36 13.50 -1.50 -1.39
CA ILE A 36 13.03 -0.52 -2.37
C ILE A 36 11.70 0.14 -1.97
N THR A 37 10.81 -0.60 -1.31
CA THR A 37 9.53 -0.05 -0.82
C THR A 37 9.77 1.07 0.20
N GLY A 38 10.75 0.91 1.09
CA GLY A 38 11.17 1.97 2.01
C GLY A 38 11.71 3.18 1.27
N HIS A 39 12.59 2.97 0.28
CA HIS A 39 13.11 4.07 -0.54
C HIS A 39 11.98 4.82 -1.26
N THR A 40 11.14 4.09 -2.00
CA THR A 40 10.11 4.71 -2.85
C THR A 40 8.97 5.32 -2.03
N TYR A 41 8.46 4.59 -1.01
CA TYR A 41 7.19 4.95 -0.36
C TYR A 41 7.29 5.30 1.12
N ILE A 42 8.49 5.31 1.74
CA ILE A 42 8.72 6.04 3.00
C ILE A 42 9.35 7.39 2.70
N LEU A 43 10.32 7.45 1.77
CA LEU A 43 11.12 8.65 1.53
C LEU A 43 10.69 9.40 0.27
N TYR A 44 11.02 8.88 -0.92
CA TYR A 44 10.97 9.68 -2.15
C TYR A 44 9.55 10.04 -2.60
N GLY A 45 8.63 9.11 -2.58
CA GLY A 45 7.23 9.35 -2.97
C GLY A 45 6.56 10.43 -2.10
N PRO A 46 6.44 10.21 -0.79
CA PRO A 46 5.78 11.19 0.07
C PRO A 46 6.55 12.51 0.16
N LEU A 47 7.86 12.52 0.39
CA LEU A 47 8.61 13.77 0.57
C LEU A 47 8.67 14.62 -0.69
N SER A 48 8.76 14.03 -1.88
CA SER A 48 8.71 14.78 -3.14
C SER A 48 7.35 15.41 -3.43
N ASN A 49 6.30 14.95 -2.74
CA ASN A 49 4.96 15.52 -2.79
C ASN A 49 4.66 16.47 -1.61
N GLY A 50 5.63 16.71 -0.72
CA GLY A 50 5.45 17.56 0.47
C GLY A 50 4.60 16.91 1.58
N ILE A 51 4.41 15.59 1.53
CA ILE A 51 3.57 14.85 2.49
C ILE A 51 4.40 14.44 3.71
N THR A 52 3.81 14.58 4.89
CA THR A 52 4.40 14.10 6.14
C THR A 52 4.45 12.57 6.14
N THR A 53 5.63 12.01 6.37
CA THR A 53 5.82 10.55 6.46
C THR A 53 6.26 10.14 7.86
N VAL A 54 5.68 9.06 8.38
CA VAL A 54 6.06 8.47 9.67
C VAL A 54 7.20 7.48 9.43
N MET A 55 8.31 7.66 10.13
CA MET A 55 9.38 6.67 10.23
C MET A 55 9.27 5.94 11.56
N PHE A 56 9.15 4.63 11.52
CA PHE A 56 8.87 3.81 12.68
C PHE A 56 9.97 2.76 12.88
N GLU A 57 10.55 2.75 14.07
CA GLU A 57 11.48 1.72 14.51
C GLU A 57 10.77 0.80 15.50
N GLY A 58 10.50 -0.43 15.08
CA GLY A 58 9.80 -1.41 15.89
C GLY A 58 9.12 -2.51 15.10
N VAL A 59 8.40 -3.36 15.80
CA VAL A 59 7.64 -4.48 15.23
C VAL A 59 6.16 -4.35 15.55
N PRO A 60 5.26 -4.96 14.74
CA PRO A 60 3.81 -4.75 14.89
C PRO A 60 3.22 -5.26 16.21
N THR A 61 3.92 -6.19 16.88
CA THR A 61 3.41 -6.88 18.06
C THR A 61 4.07 -6.47 19.38
N TYR A 62 4.96 -5.47 19.38
CA TYR A 62 5.61 -5.00 20.61
C TYR A 62 5.23 -3.54 20.94
N PRO A 63 4.87 -3.22 22.18
CA PRO A 63 4.76 -4.11 23.36
C PRO A 63 3.54 -5.03 23.34
N ASP A 64 2.57 -4.76 22.47
CA ASP A 64 1.38 -5.58 22.24
C ASP A 64 0.86 -5.41 20.79
N PRO A 65 0.00 -6.30 20.27
CA PRO A 65 -0.48 -6.27 18.89
C PRO A 65 -1.36 -5.07 18.50
N SER A 66 -1.69 -4.19 19.42
CA SER A 66 -2.35 -2.91 19.09
C SER A 66 -1.36 -1.83 18.62
N ARG A 67 -0.05 -2.14 18.59
CA ARG A 67 1.02 -1.16 18.33
C ARG A 67 0.80 -0.33 17.06
N PHE A 68 0.51 -0.97 15.94
CA PHE A 68 0.29 -0.26 14.69
C PHE A 68 -0.91 0.67 14.76
N TRP A 69 -1.98 0.21 15.36
CA TRP A 69 -3.22 0.98 15.49
C TRP A 69 -3.06 2.18 16.42
N LYS A 70 -2.31 2.01 17.52
CA LYS A 70 -1.95 3.11 18.42
C LYS A 70 -1.09 4.17 17.73
N VAL A 71 -0.14 3.77 16.89
CA VAL A 71 0.67 4.71 16.08
C VAL A 71 -0.22 5.47 15.10
N CYS A 72 -1.15 4.78 14.42
CA CYS A 72 -2.11 5.42 13.52
C CYS A 72 -2.94 6.49 14.25
N ASP A 73 -3.46 6.18 15.44
CA ASP A 73 -4.25 7.12 16.21
C ASP A 73 -3.43 8.30 16.75
N GLN A 74 -2.24 8.00 17.31
CA GLN A 74 -1.35 8.99 17.88
C GLN A 74 -0.91 10.03 16.86
N HIS A 75 -0.54 9.58 15.67
CA HIS A 75 -0.02 10.43 14.60
C HIS A 75 -1.06 10.84 13.57
N LYS A 76 -2.34 10.46 13.77
CA LYS A 76 -3.44 10.77 12.84
C LYS A 76 -3.15 10.34 11.40
N VAL A 77 -2.59 9.13 11.25
CA VAL A 77 -2.24 8.58 9.94
C VAL A 77 -3.47 8.50 9.02
N ASN A 78 -3.35 9.05 7.82
CA ASN A 78 -4.41 9.06 6.81
C ASN A 78 -4.21 7.96 5.77
N ILE A 79 -2.96 7.64 5.47
CA ILE A 79 -2.58 6.63 4.49
C ILE A 79 -1.69 5.60 5.19
N PHE A 80 -2.19 4.38 5.34
CA PHE A 80 -1.46 3.28 5.99
C PHE A 80 -1.11 2.21 4.96
N TYR A 81 0.18 1.96 4.76
CA TYR A 81 0.72 1.09 3.71
C TYR A 81 1.60 0.00 4.32
N THR A 82 1.23 -1.27 4.13
CA THR A 82 1.90 -2.41 4.79
C THR A 82 1.86 -3.67 3.94
N ALA A 83 2.57 -4.72 4.38
CA ALA A 83 2.58 -6.01 3.70
C ALA A 83 1.45 -6.93 4.20
N PRO A 84 0.84 -7.76 3.33
CA PRO A 84 -0.14 -8.77 3.72
C PRO A 84 0.34 -9.73 4.82
N THR A 85 1.64 -10.03 4.86
CA THR A 85 2.24 -10.83 5.95
C THR A 85 2.07 -10.16 7.32
N ALA A 86 2.26 -8.84 7.41
CA ALA A 86 2.03 -8.10 8.66
C ALA A 86 0.55 -8.11 9.04
N ILE A 87 -0.36 -7.97 8.07
CA ILE A 87 -1.81 -8.04 8.30
C ILE A 87 -2.19 -9.42 8.83
N ARG A 88 -1.73 -10.51 8.20
CA ARG A 88 -2.00 -11.89 8.66
C ARG A 88 -1.48 -12.13 10.08
N ALA A 89 -0.30 -11.62 10.40
CA ALA A 89 0.24 -11.72 11.76
C ALA A 89 -0.64 -11.02 12.79
N LEU A 90 -1.23 -9.87 12.44
CA LEU A 90 -2.15 -9.14 13.31
C LEU A 90 -3.53 -9.82 13.41
N ILE A 91 -4.06 -10.37 12.32
CA ILE A 91 -5.28 -11.20 12.34
C ILE A 91 -5.14 -12.36 13.33
N ALA A 92 -4.00 -13.06 13.31
CA ALA A 92 -3.72 -14.18 14.20
C ALA A 92 -3.71 -13.81 15.70
N GLN A 93 -3.52 -12.53 16.04
CA GLN A 93 -3.60 -12.05 17.42
C GLN A 93 -5.04 -11.79 17.90
N GLY A 94 -5.98 -11.70 16.97
CA GLY A 94 -7.40 -11.46 17.24
C GLY A 94 -7.81 -9.99 17.27
N ASP A 95 -9.10 -9.75 17.00
CA ASP A 95 -9.69 -8.42 16.79
C ASP A 95 -9.69 -7.52 18.05
N LYS A 96 -9.56 -8.08 19.24
CA LYS A 96 -9.55 -7.31 20.51
C LYS A 96 -8.50 -6.19 20.54
N TYR A 97 -7.42 -6.33 19.80
CA TYR A 97 -6.36 -5.33 19.71
C TYR A 97 -6.71 -4.11 18.84
N LEU A 98 -7.81 -4.19 18.07
CA LEU A 98 -8.38 -3.06 17.35
C LEU A 98 -9.29 -2.19 18.24
N GLU A 99 -9.91 -2.78 19.27
CA GLU A 99 -10.96 -2.14 20.07
C GLU A 99 -10.48 -0.92 20.84
N SER A 100 -9.21 -0.90 21.24
CA SER A 100 -8.59 0.20 21.99
C SER A 100 -8.22 1.43 21.16
N THR A 101 -8.50 1.40 19.83
CA THR A 101 -8.07 2.43 18.90
C THR A 101 -9.21 2.84 17.95
N SER A 102 -9.26 4.12 17.60
CA SER A 102 -10.31 4.62 16.72
C SER A 102 -9.99 4.42 15.23
N ARG A 103 -8.76 4.67 14.83
CA ARG A 103 -8.30 4.66 13.44
C ARG A 103 -9.13 5.53 12.48
N ASP A 104 -9.88 6.49 13.03
CA ASP A 104 -10.83 7.33 12.26
C ASP A 104 -10.13 8.28 11.28
N SER A 105 -8.83 8.51 11.46
CA SER A 105 -8.03 9.29 10.54
C SER A 105 -7.67 8.55 9.25
N ILE A 106 -7.69 7.20 9.27
CA ILE A 106 -7.29 6.40 8.10
C ILE A 106 -8.37 6.51 7.02
N ARG A 107 -7.98 6.94 5.83
CA ARG A 107 -8.84 6.99 4.64
C ARG A 107 -8.37 6.07 3.51
N VAL A 108 -7.08 5.71 3.49
CA VAL A 108 -6.51 4.78 2.52
C VAL A 108 -5.70 3.71 3.23
N LEU A 109 -5.99 2.48 2.90
CA LEU A 109 -5.26 1.29 3.29
C LEU A 109 -4.55 0.74 2.06
N GLY A 110 -3.24 0.55 2.13
CA GLY A 110 -2.47 0.02 1.01
C GLY A 110 -1.77 -1.29 1.35
N THR A 111 -1.57 -2.13 0.34
CA THR A 111 -0.82 -3.39 0.46
C THR A 111 0.28 -3.50 -0.59
N VAL A 112 1.37 -4.17 -0.21
CA VAL A 112 2.59 -4.28 -1.03
C VAL A 112 3.40 -5.52 -0.72
N GLY A 113 4.13 -5.99 -1.71
CA GLY A 113 5.21 -6.97 -1.57
C GLY A 113 4.81 -8.41 -1.86
N GLU A 114 3.53 -8.72 -1.78
CA GLU A 114 2.98 -10.03 -2.11
C GLU A 114 1.48 -9.92 -2.42
N PRO A 115 0.88 -10.91 -3.12
CA PRO A 115 -0.57 -10.93 -3.30
C PRO A 115 -1.31 -11.00 -1.97
N ILE A 116 -2.38 -10.20 -1.83
CA ILE A 116 -3.27 -10.29 -0.68
C ILE A 116 -4.43 -11.22 -0.99
N ASN A 117 -4.69 -12.20 -0.11
CA ASN A 117 -5.85 -13.07 -0.25
C ASN A 117 -7.15 -12.28 -0.02
N PRO A 118 -8.25 -12.61 -0.69
CA PRO A 118 -9.52 -11.89 -0.55
C PRO A 118 -10.04 -11.80 0.89
N ASP A 119 -9.90 -12.86 1.69
CA ASP A 119 -10.31 -12.87 3.11
C ASP A 119 -9.48 -11.92 3.97
N VAL A 120 -8.17 -11.84 3.73
CA VAL A 120 -7.26 -10.88 4.40
C VAL A 120 -7.59 -9.45 3.97
N TRP A 121 -7.87 -9.23 2.69
CA TRP A 121 -8.32 -7.96 2.15
C TRP A 121 -9.63 -7.50 2.79
N GLU A 122 -10.62 -8.40 2.88
CA GLU A 122 -11.92 -8.12 3.51
C GLU A 122 -11.76 -7.76 5.00
N TRP A 123 -10.97 -8.50 5.75
CA TRP A 123 -10.68 -8.16 7.14
C TRP A 123 -10.03 -6.77 7.26
N TYR A 124 -9.06 -6.49 6.39
CA TYR A 124 -8.37 -5.21 6.37
C TYR A 124 -9.32 -4.05 6.09
N TYR A 125 -10.19 -4.21 5.09
CA TYR A 125 -11.22 -3.24 4.75
C TYR A 125 -12.26 -3.06 5.86
N GLN A 126 -12.84 -4.17 6.34
CA GLN A 126 -13.97 -4.12 7.28
C GLN A 126 -13.54 -3.80 8.72
N LYS A 127 -12.47 -4.41 9.20
CA LYS A 127 -12.05 -4.29 10.60
C LYS A 127 -11.10 -3.11 10.83
N VAL A 128 -10.09 -2.96 10.01
CA VAL A 128 -9.15 -1.84 10.14
C VAL A 128 -9.76 -0.56 9.58
N GLY A 129 -10.29 -0.62 8.37
CA GLY A 129 -10.88 0.51 7.67
C GLY A 129 -12.33 0.81 8.01
N LYS A 130 -12.98 0.00 8.87
CA LYS A 130 -14.40 0.14 9.27
C LYS A 130 -15.35 0.26 8.06
N SER A 131 -15.03 -0.41 6.97
CA SER A 131 -15.74 -0.35 5.69
C SER A 131 -15.85 1.07 5.08
N ASN A 132 -14.99 2.00 5.50
CA ASN A 132 -15.05 3.42 5.10
C ASN A 132 -13.73 3.93 4.50
N CYS A 133 -12.80 3.04 4.19
CA CYS A 133 -11.51 3.38 3.58
C CYS A 133 -11.46 2.95 2.11
N GLU A 134 -10.59 3.58 1.35
CA GLU A 134 -10.11 3.02 0.09
C GLU A 134 -9.07 1.94 0.37
N VAL A 135 -9.04 0.87 -0.44
CA VAL A 135 -7.98 -0.15 -0.36
C VAL A 135 -7.27 -0.21 -1.69
N VAL A 136 -5.97 0.01 -1.67
CA VAL A 136 -5.10 -0.03 -2.83
C VAL A 136 -4.10 -1.19 -2.69
N ASP A 137 -4.33 -2.24 -3.46
CA ASP A 137 -3.42 -3.38 -3.56
C ASP A 137 -2.45 -3.11 -4.71
N THR A 138 -1.16 -2.98 -4.41
CA THR A 138 -0.17 -2.51 -5.37
C THR A 138 0.74 -3.64 -5.84
N TRP A 139 0.93 -3.75 -7.16
CA TRP A 139 1.88 -4.67 -7.75
C TRP A 139 3.03 -3.94 -8.44
N TRP A 140 4.24 -4.30 -8.06
CA TRP A 140 5.49 -3.79 -8.61
C TRP A 140 6.70 -4.58 -8.11
N GLN A 141 7.88 -4.23 -8.58
CA GLN A 141 9.13 -4.92 -8.24
C GLN A 141 10.24 -3.91 -7.98
N THR A 142 11.32 -4.37 -7.33
CA THR A 142 12.56 -3.58 -7.16
C THR A 142 13.05 -3.04 -8.50
N GLU A 143 12.97 -3.85 -9.53
CA GLU A 143 13.42 -3.57 -10.89
C GLU A 143 12.59 -2.48 -11.58
N THR A 144 11.36 -2.28 -11.16
CA THR A 144 10.47 -1.24 -11.72
C THR A 144 10.56 0.09 -10.95
N GLY A 145 11.04 0.06 -9.71
CA GLY A 145 11.28 1.23 -8.87
C GLY A 145 10.03 1.88 -8.27
N SER A 146 8.87 1.69 -8.90
CA SER A 146 7.57 2.18 -8.44
C SER A 146 6.44 1.29 -8.94
N VAL A 147 5.20 1.54 -8.48
CA VAL A 147 4.01 0.74 -8.79
C VAL A 147 3.70 0.74 -10.28
N LEU A 148 3.40 -0.45 -10.81
CA LEU A 148 2.98 -0.67 -12.20
C LEU A 148 1.50 -0.98 -12.34
N ILE A 149 0.90 -1.68 -11.36
CA ILE A 149 -0.51 -2.07 -11.39
C ILE A 149 -1.10 -1.79 -10.02
N SER A 150 -2.21 -1.06 -9.96
CA SER A 150 -2.91 -0.72 -8.71
C SER A 150 -4.27 -0.10 -9.00
N PRO A 151 -5.26 -0.28 -8.13
CA PRO A 151 -6.40 0.63 -8.10
C PRO A 151 -5.94 2.04 -7.72
N ILE A 152 -6.68 3.04 -8.17
CA ILE A 152 -6.53 4.44 -7.76
C ILE A 152 -7.60 4.73 -6.70
N ALA A 153 -7.17 5.20 -5.53
CA ALA A 153 -8.05 5.47 -4.41
C ALA A 153 -9.20 6.42 -4.79
N GLY A 154 -10.44 6.00 -4.53
CA GLY A 154 -11.65 6.77 -4.83
C GLY A 154 -12.05 6.79 -6.30
N VAL A 155 -11.32 6.14 -7.20
CA VAL A 155 -11.59 6.12 -8.65
C VAL A 155 -11.85 4.71 -9.16
N THR A 156 -10.96 3.76 -8.84
CA THR A 156 -11.09 2.38 -9.31
C THR A 156 -12.01 1.58 -8.40
N PRO A 157 -13.01 0.83 -8.94
CA PRO A 157 -13.82 -0.06 -8.11
C PRO A 157 -12.96 -1.06 -7.33
N LYS A 158 -13.29 -1.24 -6.06
CA LYS A 158 -12.58 -2.17 -5.17
C LYS A 158 -12.78 -3.61 -5.62
N LYS A 159 -11.71 -4.38 -5.66
CA LYS A 159 -11.74 -5.81 -5.98
C LYS A 159 -10.80 -6.57 -5.05
N PRO A 160 -11.33 -7.33 -4.07
CA PRO A 160 -10.50 -8.11 -3.16
C PRO A 160 -9.53 -9.04 -3.89
N GLY A 161 -8.26 -9.03 -3.48
CA GLY A 161 -7.22 -9.88 -4.03
C GLY A 161 -6.76 -9.52 -5.44
N SER A 162 -6.96 -8.27 -5.88
CA SER A 162 -6.58 -7.82 -7.22
C SER A 162 -5.94 -6.44 -7.21
N ALA A 163 -4.76 -6.32 -7.82
CA ALA A 163 -4.14 -5.03 -8.11
C ALA A 163 -4.84 -4.25 -9.24
N THR A 164 -5.82 -4.83 -9.90
CA THR A 164 -6.78 -4.27 -10.86
C THR A 164 -6.22 -3.76 -12.18
N LEU A 165 -5.82 -2.49 -12.28
CA LEU A 165 -5.54 -1.82 -13.54
C LEU A 165 -4.08 -1.35 -13.65
N PRO A 166 -3.50 -1.36 -14.86
CA PRO A 166 -2.20 -0.76 -15.10
C PRO A 166 -2.18 0.73 -14.75
N PHE A 167 -1.10 1.16 -14.12
CA PHE A 167 -0.86 2.57 -13.85
C PHE A 167 -0.53 3.34 -15.14
N PHE A 168 -0.62 4.65 -15.10
CA PHE A 168 -0.40 5.52 -16.25
C PHE A 168 0.93 5.27 -16.96
N GLY A 169 0.88 5.08 -18.26
CA GLY A 169 2.05 4.77 -19.10
C GLY A 169 2.50 3.31 -19.07
N VAL A 170 1.87 2.45 -18.28
CA VAL A 170 2.17 1.02 -18.21
C VAL A 170 1.26 0.25 -19.18
N LYS A 171 1.86 -0.57 -20.05
CA LYS A 171 1.16 -1.47 -20.96
C LYS A 171 1.61 -2.91 -20.71
N PRO A 172 0.95 -3.65 -19.81
CA PRO A 172 1.29 -5.04 -19.56
C PRO A 172 0.89 -5.91 -20.76
N SER A 173 1.65 -6.97 -20.99
CA SER A 173 1.33 -8.01 -21.97
C SER A 173 1.52 -9.38 -21.31
N LEU A 174 0.55 -10.27 -21.51
CA LEU A 174 0.67 -11.66 -21.09
C LEU A 174 1.33 -12.45 -22.23
N VAL A 175 2.31 -13.25 -21.88
CA VAL A 175 3.04 -14.09 -22.83
C VAL A 175 3.04 -15.54 -22.37
N ASP A 176 3.12 -16.47 -23.32
CA ASP A 176 3.35 -17.89 -23.06
C ASP A 176 4.83 -18.17 -22.72
N SER A 177 5.16 -19.44 -22.51
CA SER A 177 6.54 -19.89 -22.21
C SER A 177 7.56 -19.56 -23.30
N ASP A 178 7.10 -19.36 -24.54
CA ASP A 178 7.94 -19.04 -25.69
C ASP A 178 8.04 -17.52 -25.93
N GLY A 179 7.41 -16.70 -25.05
CA GLY A 179 7.40 -15.26 -25.12
C GLY A 179 6.40 -14.68 -26.15
N LYS A 180 5.49 -15.50 -26.66
CA LYS A 180 4.46 -15.06 -27.60
C LYS A 180 3.28 -14.44 -26.86
N GLU A 181 2.85 -13.25 -27.31
CA GLU A 181 1.73 -12.54 -26.70
C GLU A 181 0.43 -13.33 -26.81
N LEU A 182 -0.22 -13.52 -25.67
CA LEU A 182 -1.54 -14.14 -25.55
C LEU A 182 -2.63 -13.09 -25.82
N LYS A 183 -3.53 -13.40 -26.74
CA LYS A 183 -4.68 -12.54 -27.04
C LYS A 183 -5.93 -13.06 -26.33
N GLY A 184 -6.58 -12.19 -25.59
CA GLY A 184 -7.83 -12.51 -24.90
C GLY A 184 -7.75 -12.26 -23.39
N CYS A 185 -8.90 -12.35 -22.72
CA CYS A 185 -9.01 -12.31 -21.27
C CYS A 185 -8.66 -13.69 -20.71
N LEU A 186 -7.50 -13.83 -20.09
CA LEU A 186 -7.23 -14.98 -19.23
C LEU A 186 -7.84 -14.68 -17.86
N LEU A 187 -9.01 -15.21 -17.61
CA LEU A 187 -9.67 -15.23 -16.29
C LEU A 187 -9.08 -16.36 -15.47
#